data_074abbf5e14fbe0f73b54c64639c1a9a
#
_entry.id   074abbf5e14fbe0f73b54c64639c1a9a
#
_cell.length_a   1.000
_cell.length_b   1.000
_cell.length_c   1.000
_cell.angle_alpha   90.00
_cell.angle_beta   90.00
_cell.angle_gamma   90.00
#
_symmetry.space_group_name_H-M   'P 1'
#
loop_
_entity.id
_entity.type
_entity.pdbx_description
1 polymer ?
#
loop_
_entity_poly.entity_id
_entity_poly.type
_entity_poly.pdbx_seq_one_letter_code
_entity_poly.pdbx_strand_id
1 'polypeptide(L)'
;SFDHNTEPSSRKVDYLEIVTPDFIHVPATEKDAEAVAWMTAHVNSTLAELGFTVSTGRVVDFRFREMLHNDYFDGAVPMVNASHLRGGIVRHPIGTKKPEWFHSDPESMVKFVVPGGSYVLIKRFSAKEEKRRIVSAVWCSEGSVAFDNKLNYIHKDGHGLDPEIAAGLAVFLNSTRVDEYFRVFSGHTQVNATDLRMMRFPRLEQLRALAKHVVAEQQDIDSVVEQVLASEEACE
;
A
#
# COMPACT_ATOMS: atom_id res chain seq x y z
N SER A 1 10.12 23.43 -18.43
CA SER A 1 11.08 23.84 -19.45
C SER A 1 11.81 22.61 -19.94
N PHE A 2 11.58 22.24 -21.20
CA PHE A 2 12.36 21.22 -21.88
C PHE A 2 13.74 21.83 -22.20
N ASP A 3 14.78 21.23 -21.65
CA ASP A 3 16.14 21.61 -21.99
C ASP A 3 16.44 21.03 -23.38
N HIS A 4 16.45 21.89 -24.40
CA HIS A 4 16.60 21.51 -25.80
C HIS A 4 18.04 21.12 -26.20
N ASN A 5 18.95 20.95 -25.23
CA ASN A 5 20.38 20.71 -25.50
C ASN A 5 20.92 19.35 -25.07
N THR A 6 20.09 18.41 -24.65
CA THR A 6 20.52 17.04 -24.36
C THR A 6 20.25 16.16 -25.59
N GLU A 7 21.30 15.61 -26.20
CA GLU A 7 21.16 14.56 -27.21
C GLU A 7 20.37 13.37 -26.63
N PRO A 8 19.45 12.80 -27.41
CA PRO A 8 18.70 11.64 -26.95
C PRO A 8 19.65 10.48 -26.70
N SER A 9 19.76 10.05 -25.42
CA SER A 9 20.50 8.83 -25.08
C SER A 9 19.66 7.63 -25.45
N SER A 10 20.25 6.63 -26.12
CA SER A 10 19.60 5.37 -26.40
C SER A 10 20.23 4.27 -25.54
N ARG A 11 19.41 3.43 -24.92
CA ARG A 11 19.82 2.22 -24.19
C ARG A 11 19.24 0.99 -24.87
N LYS A 12 20.08 -0.02 -25.07
CA LYS A 12 19.61 -1.36 -25.47
C LYS A 12 19.27 -2.13 -24.20
N VAL A 13 18.05 -2.63 -24.13
CA VAL A 13 17.56 -3.47 -23.01
C VAL A 13 17.13 -4.80 -23.60
N ASP A 14 17.43 -5.91 -22.94
CA ASP A 14 16.99 -7.23 -23.40
C ASP A 14 15.45 -7.30 -23.30
N TYR A 15 14.83 -7.97 -24.28
CA TYR A 15 13.39 -8.19 -24.32
C TYR A 15 12.88 -8.88 -23.05
N LEU A 16 13.62 -9.85 -22.52
CA LEU A 16 13.26 -10.60 -21.32
C LEU A 16 13.36 -9.77 -20.03
N GLU A 17 14.12 -8.66 -20.03
CA GLU A 17 14.19 -7.74 -18.91
C GLU A 17 12.98 -6.80 -18.84
N ILE A 18 12.29 -6.55 -19.96
CA ILE A 18 11.20 -5.60 -20.04
C ILE A 18 9.81 -6.25 -20.17
N VAL A 19 9.74 -7.46 -20.67
CA VAL A 19 8.46 -8.15 -20.91
C VAL A 19 8.30 -9.27 -19.88
N THR A 20 7.30 -9.08 -19.01
CA THR A 20 6.78 -10.15 -18.15
C THR A 20 5.46 -10.67 -18.72
N PRO A 21 4.92 -11.81 -18.25
CA PRO A 21 3.63 -12.32 -18.72
C PRO A 21 2.48 -11.30 -18.59
N ASP A 22 2.58 -10.39 -17.61
CA ASP A 22 1.51 -9.46 -17.26
C ASP A 22 1.77 -8.03 -17.75
N PHE A 23 3.05 -7.65 -18.01
CA PHE A 23 3.44 -6.26 -18.28
C PHE A 23 4.61 -6.11 -19.24
N ILE A 24 4.66 -4.94 -19.85
CA ILE A 24 5.87 -4.41 -20.49
C ILE A 24 6.37 -3.26 -19.62
N HIS A 25 7.51 -3.47 -18.97
CA HIS A 25 8.21 -2.44 -18.22
C HIS A 25 9.05 -1.60 -19.18
N VAL A 26 9.07 -0.28 -19.00
CA VAL A 26 9.92 0.61 -19.79
C VAL A 26 10.86 1.36 -18.82
N PRO A 27 11.92 0.70 -18.32
CA PRO A 27 12.87 1.33 -17.44
C PRO A 27 13.63 2.44 -18.18
N ALA A 28 13.51 3.67 -17.70
CA ALA A 28 14.17 4.83 -18.31
C ALA A 28 15.65 4.92 -17.91
N THR A 29 16.00 4.38 -16.74
CA THR A 29 17.35 4.42 -16.17
C THR A 29 17.82 3.01 -15.81
N GLU A 30 19.12 2.86 -15.53
CA GLU A 30 19.68 1.62 -15.00
C GLU A 30 19.10 1.23 -13.65
N LYS A 31 18.91 2.22 -12.79
CA LYS A 31 18.23 2.05 -11.48
C LYS A 31 16.81 1.50 -11.63
N ASP A 32 16.06 1.95 -12.64
CA ASP A 32 14.73 1.43 -12.91
C ASP A 32 14.76 -0.05 -13.31
N ALA A 33 15.75 -0.43 -14.14
CA ALA A 33 15.92 -1.83 -14.53
C ALA A 33 16.32 -2.71 -13.35
N GLU A 34 17.22 -2.24 -12.49
CA GLU A 34 17.59 -2.94 -11.26
C GLU A 34 16.39 -3.15 -10.33
N ALA A 35 15.51 -2.13 -10.18
CA ALA A 35 14.31 -2.26 -9.37
C ALA A 35 13.34 -3.32 -9.93
N VAL A 36 13.15 -3.36 -11.25
CA VAL A 36 12.33 -4.40 -11.91
C VAL A 36 12.94 -5.78 -11.75
N ALA A 37 14.25 -5.92 -12.01
CA ALA A 37 14.95 -7.18 -11.89
C ALA A 37 14.88 -7.73 -10.47
N TRP A 38 15.13 -6.87 -9.46
CA TRP A 38 15.04 -7.26 -8.06
C TRP A 38 13.64 -7.77 -7.69
N MET A 39 12.59 -7.03 -8.06
CA MET A 39 11.20 -7.46 -7.78
C MET A 39 10.89 -8.79 -8.47
N THR A 40 11.31 -8.97 -9.72
CA THR A 40 11.06 -10.21 -10.48
C THR A 40 11.76 -11.41 -9.87
N ALA A 41 12.96 -11.22 -9.33
CA ALA A 41 13.73 -12.29 -8.70
C ALA A 41 13.13 -12.74 -7.35
N HIS A 42 12.66 -11.78 -6.53
CA HIS A 42 12.37 -12.05 -5.12
C HIS A 42 10.89 -12.16 -4.76
N VAL A 43 9.97 -11.68 -5.60
CA VAL A 43 8.52 -11.70 -5.28
C VAL A 43 7.69 -12.20 -6.46
N ASN A 44 6.93 -13.26 -6.23
CA ASN A 44 6.27 -14.01 -7.29
C ASN A 44 4.75 -14.16 -7.12
N SER A 45 4.18 -13.80 -5.95
CA SER A 45 2.76 -13.99 -5.67
C SER A 45 1.95 -12.73 -5.92
N THR A 46 0.76 -12.86 -6.47
CA THR A 46 -0.25 -11.80 -6.49
C THR A 46 -1.05 -11.79 -5.18
N LEU A 47 -1.72 -10.69 -4.86
CA LEU A 47 -2.63 -10.65 -3.70
C LEU A 47 -3.74 -11.70 -3.81
N ALA A 48 -4.24 -11.95 -5.03
CA ALA A 48 -5.28 -12.96 -5.27
C ALA A 48 -4.79 -14.39 -4.97
N GLU A 49 -3.56 -14.75 -5.37
CA GLU A 49 -2.93 -16.03 -5.06
C GLU A 49 -2.70 -16.21 -3.56
N LEU A 50 -2.44 -15.11 -2.84
CA LEU A 50 -2.34 -15.10 -1.38
C LEU A 50 -3.71 -15.15 -0.67
N GLY A 51 -4.81 -15.10 -1.42
CA GLY A 51 -6.18 -15.07 -0.90
C GLY A 51 -6.62 -13.70 -0.39
N PHE A 52 -5.98 -12.60 -0.86
CA PHE A 52 -6.28 -11.24 -0.44
C PHE A 52 -6.86 -10.40 -1.57
N THR A 53 -7.59 -9.36 -1.17
CA THR A 53 -8.23 -8.42 -2.10
C THR A 53 -7.87 -6.98 -1.71
N VAL A 54 -7.80 -6.10 -2.70
CA VAL A 54 -7.69 -4.65 -2.49
C VAL A 54 -9.01 -3.99 -2.83
N SER A 55 -9.50 -3.16 -1.93
CA SER A 55 -10.64 -2.27 -2.15
C SER A 55 -10.26 -0.82 -1.89
N THR A 56 -11.05 0.09 -2.45
CA THR A 56 -10.94 1.52 -2.13
C THR A 56 -11.91 1.85 -1.01
N GLY A 57 -11.51 2.73 -0.09
CA GLY A 57 -12.39 3.23 0.97
C GLY A 57 -13.70 3.78 0.41
N ARG A 58 -14.79 3.54 1.13
CA ARG A 58 -16.14 3.77 0.61
C ARG A 58 -16.69 5.15 0.92
N VAL A 59 -16.11 5.86 1.89
CA VAL A 59 -16.61 7.15 2.33
C VAL A 59 -15.97 8.29 1.54
N VAL A 60 -16.82 9.07 0.87
CA VAL A 60 -16.43 10.24 0.08
C VAL A 60 -16.81 11.49 0.89
N ASP A 61 -15.82 12.21 1.43
CA ASP A 61 -15.99 13.28 2.40
C ASP A 61 -17.05 14.35 1.99
N PHE A 62 -17.05 14.81 0.76
CA PHE A 62 -17.98 15.83 0.30
C PHE A 62 -19.42 15.31 0.07
N ARG A 63 -19.60 13.99 -0.11
CA ARG A 63 -20.93 13.37 -0.30
C ARG A 63 -21.61 13.00 1.01
N PHE A 64 -20.83 12.77 2.05
CA PHE A 64 -21.30 12.24 3.34
C PHE A 64 -21.07 13.21 4.50
N ARG A 65 -21.11 14.54 4.23
CA ARG A 65 -20.82 15.58 5.22
C ARG A 65 -21.66 15.47 6.49
N GLU A 66 -22.94 15.13 6.36
CA GLU A 66 -23.86 14.98 7.48
C GLU A 66 -23.59 13.75 8.35
N MET A 67 -22.84 12.77 7.80
CA MET A 67 -22.45 11.53 8.47
C MET A 67 -21.04 11.61 9.09
N LEU A 68 -20.34 12.74 8.88
CA LEU A 68 -18.98 12.94 9.32
C LEU A 68 -18.92 13.93 10.49
N HIS A 69 -18.27 13.52 11.57
CA HIS A 69 -18.22 14.25 12.83
C HIS A 69 -16.77 14.44 13.31
N ASN A 70 -16.50 15.58 13.96
CA ASN A 70 -15.19 15.87 14.54
C ASN A 70 -15.01 15.18 15.89
N ASP A 71 -16.08 15.12 16.68
CA ASP A 71 -16.06 14.61 18.04
C ASP A 71 -16.72 13.23 18.10
N TYR A 72 -16.20 12.39 19.00
CA TYR A 72 -16.79 11.09 19.29
C TYR A 72 -18.13 11.24 20.02
N PHE A 73 -19.07 10.38 19.68
CA PHE A 73 -20.31 10.14 20.43
C PHE A 73 -20.70 8.66 20.29
N ASP A 74 -21.61 8.21 21.15
CA ASP A 74 -22.03 6.82 21.18
C ASP A 74 -22.68 6.39 19.85
N GLY A 75 -22.24 5.28 19.31
CA GLY A 75 -22.64 4.77 17.98
C GLY A 75 -21.79 5.27 16.81
N ALA A 76 -20.91 6.25 17.01
CA ALA A 76 -19.96 6.65 15.97
C ALA A 76 -18.79 5.64 15.85
N VAL A 77 -18.33 5.41 14.63
CA VAL A 77 -17.16 4.57 14.33
C VAL A 77 -15.99 5.44 13.86
N PRO A 78 -14.74 4.97 14.01
CA PRO A 78 -13.58 5.67 13.46
C PRO A 78 -13.72 5.91 11.96
N MET A 79 -13.39 7.14 11.52
CA MET A 79 -13.24 7.52 10.12
C MET A 79 -11.77 7.74 9.81
N VAL A 80 -11.15 6.77 9.16
CA VAL A 80 -9.71 6.81 8.87
C VAL A 80 -9.46 7.41 7.49
N ASN A 81 -8.57 8.40 7.45
CA ASN A 81 -8.12 9.08 6.24
C ASN A 81 -6.58 9.10 6.15
N ALA A 82 -6.02 9.59 5.04
CA ALA A 82 -4.60 9.54 4.78
C ALA A 82 -3.71 10.28 5.80
N SER A 83 -4.24 11.24 6.56
CA SER A 83 -3.46 11.94 7.60
C SER A 83 -3.17 11.09 8.83
N HIS A 84 -3.91 10.01 9.02
CA HIS A 84 -3.73 9.06 10.11
C HIS A 84 -2.57 8.06 9.86
N LEU A 85 -2.09 7.93 8.62
CA LEU A 85 -1.02 6.99 8.27
C LEU A 85 0.33 7.59 8.65
N ARG A 86 1.01 7.05 9.66
CA ARG A 86 2.30 7.56 10.16
C ARG A 86 3.21 6.42 10.60
N GLY A 87 4.39 6.32 9.95
CA GLY A 87 5.42 5.36 10.35
C GLY A 87 4.95 3.90 10.35
N GLY A 88 4.21 3.47 9.33
CA GLY A 88 3.73 2.09 9.20
C GLY A 88 2.52 1.72 10.07
N ILE A 89 2.05 2.62 10.93
CA ILE A 89 0.86 2.44 11.78
C ILE A 89 -0.17 3.53 11.53
N VAL A 90 -1.43 3.22 11.81
CA VAL A 90 -2.51 4.21 11.81
C VAL A 90 -2.69 4.74 13.23
N ARG A 91 -2.63 6.06 13.37
CA ARG A 91 -2.94 6.76 14.64
C ARG A 91 -4.30 7.43 14.50
N HIS A 92 -5.21 7.12 15.41
CA HIS A 92 -6.57 7.65 15.42
C HIS A 92 -7.13 7.66 16.85
N PRO A 93 -7.81 8.70 17.28
CA PRO A 93 -7.87 10.03 16.64
C PRO A 93 -6.57 10.83 16.82
N ILE A 94 -6.34 11.83 15.97
CA ILE A 94 -5.15 12.71 16.05
C ILE A 94 -5.53 14.21 16.10
N GLY A 95 -6.81 14.53 16.19
CA GLY A 95 -7.31 15.88 16.31
C GLY A 95 -7.07 16.73 15.06
N THR A 96 -7.33 16.20 13.88
CA THR A 96 -7.18 16.94 12.61
C THR A 96 -8.37 17.89 12.39
N LYS A 97 -8.22 18.82 11.42
CA LYS A 97 -9.33 19.63 10.94
C LYS A 97 -10.37 18.83 10.14
N LYS A 98 -10.03 17.61 9.72
CA LYS A 98 -10.95 16.71 9.02
C LYS A 98 -11.72 15.89 10.04
N PRO A 99 -13.00 15.57 9.74
CA PRO A 99 -13.77 14.66 10.58
C PRO A 99 -13.06 13.32 10.76
N GLU A 100 -13.10 12.82 12.00
CA GLU A 100 -12.43 11.57 12.39
C GLU A 100 -13.43 10.49 12.82
N TRP A 101 -14.74 10.81 12.79
CA TRP A 101 -15.81 9.89 13.17
C TRP A 101 -16.87 9.82 12.08
N PHE A 102 -17.42 8.65 11.89
CA PHE A 102 -18.49 8.37 10.94
C PHE A 102 -19.69 7.78 11.67
N HIS A 103 -20.87 8.29 11.38
CA HIS A 103 -22.14 7.76 11.88
C HIS A 103 -23.23 7.94 10.84
N SER A 104 -24.10 6.95 10.72
CA SER A 104 -25.24 7.00 9.81
C SER A 104 -26.36 6.08 10.29
N ASP A 105 -27.44 5.99 9.52
CA ASP A 105 -28.47 4.98 9.70
C ASP A 105 -27.92 3.55 9.54
N PRO A 106 -28.56 2.54 10.13
CA PRO A 106 -28.04 1.16 10.12
C PRO A 106 -27.79 0.59 8.70
N GLU A 107 -28.60 0.95 7.71
CA GLU A 107 -28.43 0.47 6.32
C GLU A 107 -27.17 1.07 5.68
N SER A 108 -26.96 2.36 5.86
CA SER A 108 -25.76 3.06 5.39
C SER A 108 -24.51 2.59 6.13
N MET A 109 -24.58 2.32 7.45
CA MET A 109 -23.46 1.77 8.21
C MET A 109 -22.97 0.45 7.58
N VAL A 110 -23.86 -0.49 7.27
CA VAL A 110 -23.48 -1.76 6.60
C VAL A 110 -22.80 -1.53 5.26
N LYS A 111 -23.18 -0.49 4.51
CA LYS A 111 -22.59 -0.18 3.20
C LYS A 111 -21.20 0.45 3.29
N PHE A 112 -20.97 1.31 4.26
CA PHE A 112 -19.80 2.19 4.30
C PHE A 112 -18.72 1.76 5.29
N VAL A 113 -19.05 0.96 6.28
CA VAL A 113 -18.09 0.45 7.26
C VAL A 113 -17.58 -0.94 6.88
N VAL A 114 -16.44 -1.28 7.45
CA VAL A 114 -15.90 -2.64 7.44
C VAL A 114 -15.84 -3.15 8.88
N PRO A 115 -15.94 -4.46 9.11
CA PRO A 115 -15.86 -5.03 10.45
C PRO A 115 -14.51 -4.78 11.11
N GLY A 116 -14.41 -5.00 12.41
CA GLY A 116 -13.16 -4.99 13.14
C GLY A 116 -12.16 -6.00 12.57
N GLY A 117 -10.88 -5.71 12.72
CA GLY A 117 -9.79 -6.54 12.20
C GLY A 117 -8.54 -5.73 11.87
N SER A 118 -7.55 -6.42 11.32
CA SER A 118 -6.30 -5.82 10.85
C SER A 118 -6.35 -5.58 9.34
N TYR A 119 -6.13 -4.35 8.91
CA TYR A 119 -6.14 -3.95 7.50
C TYR A 119 -4.86 -3.22 7.15
N VAL A 120 -4.32 -3.45 5.96
CA VAL A 120 -3.23 -2.62 5.44
C VAL A 120 -3.84 -1.51 4.61
N LEU A 121 -3.71 -0.28 5.10
CA LEU A 121 -4.18 0.91 4.41
C LEU A 121 -3.05 1.50 3.57
N ILE A 122 -3.38 1.98 2.37
CA ILE A 122 -2.43 2.53 1.42
C ILE A 122 -2.95 3.88 0.93
N LYS A 123 -2.13 4.92 1.05
CA LYS A 123 -2.44 6.25 0.54
C LYS A 123 -2.65 6.18 -0.98
N ARG A 124 -3.83 6.59 -1.45
CA ARG A 124 -4.19 6.53 -2.88
C ARG A 124 -3.60 7.68 -3.69
N PHE A 125 -3.56 8.88 -3.14
CA PHE A 125 -3.05 10.04 -3.83
C PHE A 125 -1.64 10.36 -3.37
N SER A 126 -0.68 10.28 -4.29
CA SER A 126 0.71 10.68 -4.10
C SER A 126 1.23 11.28 -5.39
N ALA A 127 1.78 12.49 -5.34
CA ALA A 127 2.41 13.11 -6.50
C ALA A 127 3.73 12.38 -6.84
N LYS A 128 4.16 12.47 -8.11
CA LYS A 128 5.44 11.86 -8.55
C LYS A 128 6.63 12.46 -7.81
N GLU A 129 6.50 13.70 -7.40
CA GLU A 129 7.50 14.50 -6.68
C GLU A 129 7.54 14.20 -5.18
N GLU A 130 6.53 13.50 -4.62
CA GLU A 130 6.56 13.09 -3.22
C GLU A 130 7.72 12.13 -2.98
N LYS A 131 8.32 12.23 -1.79
CA LYS A 131 9.44 11.38 -1.36
C LYS A 131 9.13 9.89 -1.57
N ARG A 132 7.87 9.49 -1.34
CA ARG A 132 7.39 8.13 -1.54
C ARG A 132 6.05 8.11 -2.27
N ARG A 133 5.93 7.20 -3.23
CA ARG A 133 4.69 6.92 -3.94
C ARG A 133 3.78 6.02 -3.11
N ILE A 134 4.34 4.97 -2.55
CA ILE A 134 3.62 4.06 -1.67
C ILE A 134 3.87 4.45 -0.22
N VAL A 135 2.77 4.74 0.48
CA VAL A 135 2.74 4.95 1.93
C VAL A 135 1.66 4.04 2.48
N SER A 136 2.06 3.07 3.28
CA SER A 136 1.15 2.12 3.90
C SER A 136 1.23 2.15 5.42
N ALA A 137 0.14 1.75 6.08
CA ALA A 137 0.07 1.62 7.53
C ALA A 137 -0.97 0.55 7.92
N VAL A 138 -0.74 -0.11 9.04
CA VAL A 138 -1.69 -1.08 9.59
C VAL A 138 -2.71 -0.38 10.47
N TRP A 139 -3.98 -0.63 10.19
CA TRP A 139 -5.10 -0.39 11.09
C TRP A 139 -5.45 -1.68 11.82
N CYS A 140 -5.64 -1.63 13.12
CA CYS A 140 -6.12 -2.75 13.92
C CYS A 140 -7.14 -2.27 14.94
N SER A 141 -8.33 -2.87 14.93
CA SER A 141 -9.41 -2.54 15.88
C SER A 141 -10.37 -3.72 16.01
N GLU A 142 -10.97 -3.90 17.18
CA GLU A 142 -12.06 -4.86 17.38
C GLU A 142 -13.40 -4.35 16.83
N GLY A 143 -13.58 -3.04 16.82
CA GLY A 143 -14.79 -2.39 16.32
C GLY A 143 -14.77 -2.06 14.83
N SER A 144 -15.94 -1.87 14.24
CA SER A 144 -16.09 -1.45 12.85
C SER A 144 -15.43 -0.10 12.57
N VAL A 145 -15.04 0.13 11.31
CA VAL A 145 -14.33 1.32 10.87
C VAL A 145 -14.78 1.77 9.48
N ALA A 146 -14.78 3.07 9.22
CA ALA A 146 -15.00 3.66 7.91
C ALA A 146 -13.66 4.13 7.31
N PHE A 147 -13.43 3.87 6.02
CA PHE A 147 -12.25 4.32 5.30
C PHE A 147 -12.59 5.36 4.24
N ASP A 148 -11.81 6.46 4.23
CA ASP A 148 -11.87 7.52 3.21
C ASP A 148 -11.55 6.93 1.82
N ASN A 149 -12.24 7.39 0.78
CA ASN A 149 -12.01 6.99 -0.62
C ASN A 149 -10.62 7.38 -1.16
N LYS A 150 -9.85 8.17 -0.41
CA LYS A 150 -8.45 8.49 -0.67
C LYS A 150 -7.46 7.45 -0.11
N LEU A 151 -8.00 6.35 0.42
CA LEU A 151 -7.27 5.16 0.84
C LEU A 151 -7.69 3.95 0.03
N ASN A 152 -6.73 3.08 -0.27
CA ASN A 152 -6.97 1.68 -0.58
C ASN A 152 -6.73 0.86 0.70
N TYR A 153 -7.37 -0.31 0.80
CA TYR A 153 -7.14 -1.22 1.91
C TYR A 153 -7.10 -2.67 1.43
N ILE A 154 -6.15 -3.43 1.98
CA ILE A 154 -6.02 -4.87 1.73
C ILE A 154 -6.82 -5.60 2.81
N HIS A 155 -7.58 -6.61 2.38
CA HIS A 155 -8.49 -7.39 3.22
C HIS A 155 -8.64 -8.82 2.69
N LYS A 156 -9.25 -9.70 3.47
CA LYS A 156 -9.66 -11.03 3.06
C LYS A 156 -11.19 -11.13 3.12
N ASP A 157 -11.83 -11.27 1.96
CA ASP A 157 -13.28 -11.44 1.83
C ASP A 157 -14.13 -10.40 2.60
N GLY A 158 -13.68 -9.14 2.64
CA GLY A 158 -14.33 -8.05 3.38
C GLY A 158 -13.96 -7.96 4.85
N HIS A 159 -13.17 -8.90 5.38
CA HIS A 159 -12.70 -8.96 6.77
C HIS A 159 -11.23 -8.60 6.89
N GLY A 160 -10.76 -8.35 8.11
CA GLY A 160 -9.35 -8.10 8.39
C GLY A 160 -8.45 -9.29 8.03
N LEU A 161 -7.18 -9.01 7.89
CA LEU A 161 -6.11 -9.97 7.69
C LEU A 161 -5.64 -10.54 9.05
N ASP A 162 -4.88 -11.62 8.99
CA ASP A 162 -4.02 -12.03 10.10
C ASP A 162 -3.07 -10.85 10.46
N PRO A 163 -2.93 -10.49 11.76
CA PRO A 163 -2.12 -9.35 12.18
C PRO A 163 -0.66 -9.42 11.75
N GLU A 164 -0.04 -10.60 11.76
CA GLU A 164 1.34 -10.79 11.31
C GLU A 164 1.45 -10.54 9.80
N ILE A 165 0.51 -11.05 9.02
CA ILE A 165 0.45 -10.81 7.57
C ILE A 165 0.27 -9.32 7.28
N ALA A 166 -0.61 -8.63 7.99
CA ALA A 166 -0.81 -7.20 7.82
C ALA A 166 0.47 -6.41 8.13
N ALA A 167 1.17 -6.76 9.22
CA ALA A 167 2.45 -6.13 9.57
C ALA A 167 3.52 -6.37 8.49
N GLY A 168 3.70 -7.61 8.04
CA GLY A 168 4.67 -7.94 6.99
C GLY A 168 4.39 -7.24 5.66
N LEU A 169 3.12 -7.17 5.24
CA LEU A 169 2.69 -6.40 4.07
C LEU A 169 3.03 -4.91 4.21
N ALA A 170 2.82 -4.32 5.38
CA ALA A 170 3.14 -2.92 5.61
C ALA A 170 4.65 -2.67 5.57
N VAL A 171 5.47 -3.55 6.13
CA VAL A 171 6.94 -3.49 6.03
C VAL A 171 7.37 -3.56 4.56
N PHE A 172 6.90 -4.56 3.81
CA PHE A 172 7.22 -4.72 2.40
C PHE A 172 6.83 -3.49 1.57
N LEU A 173 5.58 -3.04 1.68
CA LEU A 173 5.04 -1.91 0.91
C LEU A 173 5.76 -0.59 1.23
N ASN A 174 6.31 -0.43 2.42
CA ASN A 174 7.07 0.75 2.81
C ASN A 174 8.57 0.64 2.48
N SER A 175 9.05 -0.43 1.82
CA SER A 175 10.44 -0.53 1.39
C SER A 175 10.75 0.38 0.20
N THR A 176 12.02 0.75 0.07
CA THR A 176 12.51 1.54 -1.06
C THR A 176 12.40 0.75 -2.36
N ARG A 177 12.63 -0.57 -2.33
CA ARG A 177 12.49 -1.45 -3.50
C ARG A 177 11.10 -1.40 -4.12
N VAL A 178 10.07 -1.45 -3.28
CA VAL A 178 8.68 -1.33 -3.75
C VAL A 178 8.39 0.07 -4.30
N ASP A 179 8.89 1.12 -3.67
CA ASP A 179 8.68 2.50 -4.14
C ASP A 179 9.36 2.75 -5.50
N GLU A 180 10.59 2.29 -5.68
CA GLU A 180 11.34 2.38 -6.93
C GLU A 180 10.64 1.58 -8.04
N TYR A 181 10.28 0.33 -7.77
CA TYR A 181 9.53 -0.49 -8.71
C TYR A 181 8.19 0.16 -9.10
N PHE A 182 7.43 0.66 -8.13
CA PHE A 182 6.13 1.27 -8.40
C PHE A 182 6.24 2.51 -9.29
N ARG A 183 7.34 3.25 -9.22
CA ARG A 183 7.60 4.40 -10.11
C ARG A 183 7.80 4.00 -11.56
N VAL A 184 8.39 2.84 -11.81
CA VAL A 184 8.53 2.27 -13.16
C VAL A 184 7.22 1.66 -13.62
N PHE A 185 6.54 0.96 -12.73
CA PHE A 185 5.32 0.21 -12.99
C PHE A 185 4.10 1.10 -13.25
N SER A 186 3.94 2.19 -12.49
CA SER A 186 2.76 3.07 -12.58
C SER A 186 3.13 4.50 -12.97
N GLY A 187 2.72 4.88 -14.19
CA GLY A 187 2.85 6.26 -14.68
C GLY A 187 1.83 7.25 -14.12
N HIS A 188 0.84 6.80 -13.36
CA HIS A 188 -0.26 7.62 -12.85
C HIS A 188 0.12 8.43 -11.62
N THR A 189 -0.64 9.49 -11.32
CA THR A 189 -0.51 10.29 -10.09
C THR A 189 -1.21 9.62 -8.87
N GLN A 190 -1.88 8.50 -9.09
CA GLN A 190 -2.62 7.76 -8.07
C GLN A 190 -2.06 6.35 -7.95
N VAL A 191 -2.07 5.83 -6.74
CA VAL A 191 -1.89 4.40 -6.45
C VAL A 191 -3.28 3.75 -6.54
N ASN A 192 -3.61 3.17 -7.69
CA ASN A 192 -4.92 2.58 -7.90
C ASN A 192 -4.99 1.17 -7.32
N ALA A 193 -6.19 0.74 -6.92
CA ALA A 193 -6.42 -0.63 -6.47
C ALA A 193 -6.06 -1.66 -7.56
N THR A 194 -6.25 -1.32 -8.84
CA THR A 194 -5.84 -2.16 -9.96
C THR A 194 -4.33 -2.36 -10.01
N ASP A 195 -3.56 -1.28 -9.86
CA ASP A 195 -2.10 -1.36 -9.84
C ASP A 195 -1.61 -2.31 -8.73
N LEU A 196 -2.19 -2.18 -7.52
CA LEU A 196 -1.87 -3.05 -6.39
C LEU A 196 -2.25 -4.51 -6.61
N ARG A 197 -3.37 -4.80 -7.31
CA ARG A 197 -3.75 -6.18 -7.64
C ARG A 197 -2.80 -6.85 -8.62
N MET A 198 -2.18 -6.05 -9.47
CA MET A 198 -1.28 -6.51 -10.51
C MET A 198 0.18 -6.61 -10.05
N MET A 199 0.54 -5.94 -8.95
CA MET A 199 1.87 -6.06 -8.34
C MET A 199 2.13 -7.47 -7.81
N ARG A 200 3.42 -7.80 -7.68
CA ARG A 200 3.88 -9.03 -7.03
C ARG A 200 4.22 -8.75 -5.57
N PHE A 201 4.01 -9.75 -4.75
CA PHE A 201 4.17 -9.71 -3.30
C PHE A 201 4.98 -10.92 -2.82
N PRO A 202 5.63 -10.82 -1.63
CA PRO A 202 6.26 -11.96 -0.98
C PRO A 202 5.24 -13.05 -0.62
N ARG A 203 5.70 -14.29 -0.53
CA ARG A 203 4.90 -15.43 -0.03
C ARG A 203 4.50 -15.23 1.44
N LEU A 204 3.49 -15.98 1.91
CA LEU A 204 2.97 -15.85 3.28
C LEU A 204 4.05 -16.06 4.35
N GLU A 205 4.98 -17.01 4.13
CA GLU A 205 6.11 -17.28 5.03
C GLU A 205 7.06 -16.08 5.12
N GLN A 206 7.36 -15.46 3.99
CA GLN A 206 8.19 -14.25 3.92
C GLN A 206 7.50 -13.05 4.59
N LEU A 207 6.19 -12.88 4.39
CA LEU A 207 5.42 -11.84 5.07
C LEU A 207 5.44 -12.02 6.59
N ARG A 208 5.29 -13.27 7.09
CA ARG A 208 5.44 -13.55 8.53
C ARG A 208 6.87 -13.30 9.03
N ALA A 209 7.88 -13.62 8.21
CA ALA A 209 9.25 -13.32 8.57
C ALA A 209 9.51 -11.81 8.69
N LEU A 210 9.01 -11.01 7.72
CA LEU A 210 9.07 -9.54 7.77
C LEU A 210 8.37 -8.97 9.02
N ALA A 211 7.24 -9.55 9.42
CA ALA A 211 6.48 -9.09 10.58
C ALA A 211 7.22 -9.24 11.93
N LYS A 212 8.20 -10.15 12.02
CA LYS A 212 8.99 -10.36 13.24
C LYS A 212 9.93 -9.21 13.55
N HIS A 213 10.16 -8.32 12.60
CA HIS A 213 11.04 -7.19 12.75
C HIS A 213 10.24 -5.95 13.15
N VAL A 214 10.54 -5.39 14.31
CA VAL A 214 10.04 -4.08 14.73
C VAL A 214 10.90 -3.02 14.05
N VAL A 215 10.37 -2.35 13.04
CA VAL A 215 11.14 -1.42 12.21
C VAL A 215 10.66 0.00 12.47
N ALA A 216 11.57 0.84 12.96
CA ALA A 216 11.28 2.23 13.31
C ALA A 216 11.70 3.22 12.21
N GLU A 217 12.76 2.93 11.48
CA GLU A 217 13.35 3.81 10.47
C GLU A 217 13.34 3.18 9.07
N GLN A 218 13.40 4.03 8.04
CA GLN A 218 13.37 3.57 6.65
C GLN A 218 14.55 2.67 6.29
N GLN A 219 15.73 3.00 6.80
CA GLN A 219 16.93 2.22 6.53
C GLN A 219 16.83 0.81 7.12
N ASP A 220 16.17 0.68 8.27
CA ASP A 220 15.92 -0.63 8.88
C ASP A 220 14.92 -1.45 8.05
N ILE A 221 13.87 -0.80 7.52
CA ILE A 221 12.89 -1.45 6.63
C ILE A 221 13.60 -2.05 5.41
N ASP A 222 14.45 -1.26 4.76
CA ASP A 222 15.13 -1.70 3.54
C ASP A 222 16.09 -2.87 3.84
N SER A 223 16.85 -2.79 4.94
CA SER A 223 17.76 -3.85 5.37
C SER A 223 17.02 -5.16 5.68
N VAL A 224 15.89 -5.06 6.39
CA VAL A 224 15.04 -6.22 6.72
C VAL A 224 14.46 -6.86 5.47
N VAL A 225 13.94 -6.05 4.55
CA VAL A 225 13.35 -6.56 3.30
C VAL A 225 14.42 -7.26 2.45
N GLU A 226 15.59 -6.66 2.29
CA GLU A 226 16.72 -7.28 1.58
C GLU A 226 17.13 -8.60 2.25
N GLN A 227 17.31 -8.62 3.56
CA GLN A 227 17.73 -9.81 4.28
C GLN A 227 16.71 -10.95 4.17
N VAL A 228 15.43 -10.66 4.37
CA VAL A 228 14.37 -11.69 4.40
C VAL A 228 14.10 -12.26 3.01
N LEU A 229 14.08 -11.39 1.99
CA LEU A 229 13.71 -11.83 0.64
C LEU A 229 14.90 -12.43 -0.16
N ALA A 230 16.13 -11.98 0.08
CA ALA A 230 17.30 -12.52 -0.58
C ALA A 230 17.86 -13.81 0.07
N SER A 231 17.53 -14.09 1.35
CA SER A 231 18.11 -15.25 2.06
C SER A 231 17.55 -16.61 1.62
N GLU A 232 16.50 -16.68 0.82
CA GLU A 232 15.90 -17.94 0.36
C GLU A 232 16.52 -18.50 -0.93
N GLU A 233 17.36 -17.75 -1.67
CA GLU A 233 18.07 -18.27 -2.84
C GLU A 233 19.18 -19.28 -2.48
N ALA A 234 19.51 -19.45 -1.20
CA ALA A 234 20.58 -20.34 -0.74
C ALA A 234 20.11 -21.77 -0.41
N CYS A 235 18.84 -22.11 -0.64
CA CYS A 235 18.23 -23.41 -0.25
C CYS A 235 17.61 -24.22 -1.40
N GLU A 236 17.93 -23.94 -2.68
CA GLU A 236 17.60 -24.81 -3.83
C GLU A 236 18.83 -25.48 -4.44
#